data_785a323ec9f33b67b0866b1ac432a5c8
#
_entry.id   785a323ec9f33b67b0866b1ac432a5c8
#
_cell.length_a   1.000
_cell.length_b   1.000
_cell.length_c   1.000
_cell.angle_alpha   90.00
_cell.angle_beta   90.00
_cell.angle_gamma   90.00
#
_symmetry.space_group_name_H-M   'P 1'
#
loop_
_entity.id
_entity.type
_entity.pdbx_description
1 polymer ?
#
loop_
_entity_poly.entity_id
_entity_poly.type
_entity_poly.pdbx_seq_one_letter_code
_entity_poly.pdbx_strand_id
1 'polypeptide(L)'
;MKAFQFLFLFILLVGGNQFQAQDIHEHQQWDQLLKTHVDEKGHIDYKTLKQNNKKLDAYLSLINDNPPNNSWTQNQKKAYLINAYNAYTVKLIVDNYPTESIRDIGGFFSNPFSSEFAKIGGEAYSLDDIEKEMLLKMGDPRVHFAVNCASESCPKLANEAYVASRLNQQLEHAAKSFVNSDKNNLTATDVELSKIFKWYASDFEMDGNSVIDFINTYANEKISTEASIHYLPYSWKLNEK
;
A
#
# COMPACT_ATOMS: atom_id res chain seq x y z
N MET A 1 54.64 58.00 13.52
CA MET A 1 54.43 56.71 12.86
C MET A 1 53.22 56.05 13.54
N LYS A 2 52.08 56.08 12.91
CA LYS A 2 50.84 55.44 13.47
C LYS A 2 50.65 54.07 12.79
N ALA A 3 50.71 52.99 13.57
CA ALA A 3 50.47 51.65 13.09
C ALA A 3 48.97 51.43 12.97
N PHE A 4 48.51 51.08 11.76
CA PHE A 4 47.15 50.63 11.49
C PHE A 4 47.10 49.10 11.71
N GLN A 5 46.36 48.67 12.72
CA GLN A 5 46.03 47.24 12.92
C GLN A 5 44.80 46.91 12.05
N PHE A 6 45.00 46.07 11.05
CA PHE A 6 43.91 45.45 10.29
C PHE A 6 43.35 44.26 11.09
N LEU A 7 42.11 44.40 11.55
CA LEU A 7 41.36 43.32 12.16
C LEU A 7 40.69 42.48 11.05
N PHE A 8 41.23 41.30 10.77
CA PHE A 8 40.58 40.33 9.85
C PHE A 8 39.43 39.64 10.58
N LEU A 9 38.19 39.98 10.22
CA LEU A 9 37.00 39.32 10.70
C LEU A 9 36.79 38.02 9.89
N PHE A 10 37.13 36.88 10.49
CA PHE A 10 36.85 35.56 9.92
C PHE A 10 35.36 35.24 10.11
N ILE A 11 34.52 35.41 9.07
CA ILE A 11 33.15 34.94 9.06
C ILE A 11 33.19 33.44 8.81
N LEU A 12 33.02 32.62 9.86
CA LEU A 12 32.71 31.20 9.76
C LEU A 12 31.30 31.03 9.23
N LEU A 13 31.18 30.77 7.91
CA LEU A 13 29.97 30.24 7.32
C LEU A 13 29.76 28.81 7.84
N VAL A 14 29.01 28.68 8.93
CA VAL A 14 28.46 27.39 9.36
C VAL A 14 27.36 27.06 8.35
N GLY A 15 27.71 26.28 7.33
CA GLY A 15 26.75 25.63 6.43
C GLY A 15 25.89 24.66 7.23
N GLY A 16 24.82 25.15 7.83
CA GLY A 16 23.80 24.31 8.42
C GLY A 16 23.17 23.51 7.29
N ASN A 17 23.47 22.21 7.21
CA ASN A 17 22.61 21.28 6.52
C ASN A 17 21.24 21.38 7.19
N GLN A 18 20.34 22.16 6.62
CA GLN A 18 18.93 22.08 6.96
C GLN A 18 18.48 20.68 6.49
N PHE A 19 18.43 19.73 7.41
CA PHE A 19 17.62 18.54 7.25
C PHE A 19 16.18 19.05 7.09
N GLN A 20 15.75 19.20 5.86
CA GLN A 20 14.36 19.50 5.55
C GLN A 20 13.56 18.32 6.13
N ALA A 21 12.75 18.59 7.14
CA ALA A 21 11.88 17.56 7.70
C ALA A 21 11.09 16.96 6.54
N GLN A 22 11.25 15.65 6.34
CA GLN A 22 10.64 14.97 5.21
C GLN A 22 9.13 15.00 5.39
N ASP A 23 8.42 15.56 4.41
CA ASP A 23 6.96 15.60 4.45
C ASP A 23 6.42 14.17 4.37
N ILE A 24 5.78 13.72 5.45
CA ILE A 24 5.17 12.38 5.53
C ILE A 24 4.12 12.18 4.43
N HIS A 25 3.47 13.23 3.95
CA HIS A 25 2.42 13.13 2.94
C HIS A 25 2.94 12.83 1.53
N GLU A 26 4.23 13.04 1.25
CA GLU A 26 4.86 12.71 -0.02
C GLU A 26 5.40 11.27 -0.06
N HIS A 27 5.54 10.60 1.08
CA HIS A 27 6.01 9.20 1.19
C HIS A 27 7.28 8.88 0.38
N GLN A 28 8.19 9.85 0.20
CA GLN A 28 9.33 9.75 -0.74
C GLN A 28 10.23 8.53 -0.47
N GLN A 29 10.48 8.17 0.81
CA GLN A 29 11.31 7.01 1.13
C GLN A 29 10.66 5.71 0.66
N TRP A 30 9.35 5.58 0.83
CA TRP A 30 8.58 4.42 0.38
C TRP A 30 8.52 4.36 -1.14
N ASP A 31 8.26 5.49 -1.80
CA ASP A 31 8.26 5.62 -3.25
C ASP A 31 9.58 5.15 -3.88
N GLN A 32 10.72 5.55 -3.28
CA GLN A 32 12.04 5.10 -3.74
C GLN A 32 12.26 3.59 -3.54
N LEU A 33 11.78 3.01 -2.44
CA LEU A 33 11.85 1.58 -2.19
C LEU A 33 11.01 0.80 -3.22
N LEU A 34 9.78 1.25 -3.47
CA LEU A 34 8.89 0.64 -4.45
C LEU A 34 9.51 0.67 -5.84
N LYS A 35 10.01 1.80 -6.31
CA LYS A 35 10.69 1.95 -7.61
C LYS A 35 11.94 1.08 -7.75
N THR A 36 12.61 0.78 -6.65
CA THR A 36 13.83 -0.02 -6.66
C THR A 36 13.53 -1.52 -6.66
N HIS A 37 12.54 -1.95 -5.90
CA HIS A 37 12.33 -3.37 -5.58
C HIS A 37 11.06 -3.97 -6.20
N VAL A 38 10.12 -3.16 -6.70
CA VAL A 38 8.85 -3.61 -7.28
C VAL A 38 8.86 -3.41 -8.79
N ASP A 39 8.52 -4.45 -9.56
CA ASP A 39 8.38 -4.35 -11.00
C ASP A 39 6.98 -3.84 -11.42
N GLU A 40 6.78 -3.64 -12.72
CA GLU A 40 5.51 -3.15 -13.29
C GLU A 40 4.34 -4.13 -13.07
N LYS A 41 4.62 -5.40 -12.80
CA LYS A 41 3.62 -6.43 -12.50
C LYS A 41 3.28 -6.50 -11.00
N GLY A 42 4.03 -5.76 -10.16
CA GLY A 42 3.84 -5.74 -8.70
C GLY A 42 4.58 -6.87 -7.98
N HIS A 43 5.55 -7.54 -8.65
CA HIS A 43 6.41 -8.51 -8.00
C HIS A 43 7.54 -7.81 -7.24
N ILE A 44 7.89 -8.33 -6.08
CA ILE A 44 8.86 -7.73 -5.16
C ILE A 44 10.14 -8.57 -5.11
N ASP A 45 11.30 -7.90 -5.11
CA ASP A 45 12.58 -8.51 -4.80
C ASP A 45 12.79 -8.53 -3.28
N TYR A 46 12.12 -9.45 -2.60
CA TYR A 46 12.22 -9.62 -1.15
C TYR A 46 13.63 -10.00 -0.69
N LYS A 47 14.33 -10.79 -1.51
CA LYS A 47 15.70 -11.22 -1.21
C LYS A 47 16.66 -10.05 -1.08
N THR A 48 16.67 -9.16 -2.07
CA THR A 48 17.54 -7.96 -2.03
C THR A 48 17.08 -6.99 -0.95
N LEU A 49 15.78 -6.82 -0.76
CA LEU A 49 15.23 -5.94 0.27
C LEU A 49 15.61 -6.43 1.68
N LYS A 50 15.60 -7.74 1.94
CA LYS A 50 16.07 -8.33 3.20
C LYS A 50 17.53 -8.01 3.49
N GLN A 51 18.40 -8.07 2.48
CA GLN A 51 19.82 -7.76 2.63
C GLN A 51 20.08 -6.30 3.00
N ASN A 52 19.18 -5.39 2.66
CA ASN A 52 19.31 -3.95 2.90
C ASN A 52 17.99 -3.32 3.36
N ASN A 53 17.45 -3.82 4.48
CA ASN A 53 16.15 -3.41 5.03
C ASN A 53 16.16 -2.07 5.79
N LYS A 54 17.32 -1.48 6.06
CA LYS A 54 17.45 -0.24 6.85
C LYS A 54 16.58 0.92 6.34
N LYS A 55 16.41 1.02 5.02
CA LYS A 55 15.55 2.07 4.43
C LYS A 55 14.07 1.80 4.70
N LEU A 56 13.66 0.53 4.69
CA LEU A 56 12.30 0.14 5.06
C LEU A 56 12.05 0.43 6.55
N ASP A 57 12.99 0.04 7.43
CA ASP A 57 12.89 0.31 8.87
C ASP A 57 12.82 1.82 9.15
N ALA A 58 13.61 2.64 8.42
CA ALA A 58 13.56 4.09 8.55
C ALA A 58 12.20 4.68 8.10
N TYR A 59 11.62 4.17 7.01
CA TYR A 59 10.29 4.58 6.60
C TYR A 59 9.20 4.17 7.60
N LEU A 60 9.27 2.96 8.16
CA LEU A 60 8.33 2.51 9.19
C LEU A 60 8.46 3.31 10.49
N SER A 61 9.67 3.76 10.84
CA SER A 61 9.85 4.72 11.95
C SER A 61 9.19 6.06 11.63
N LEU A 62 9.32 6.56 10.39
CA LEU A 62 8.64 7.80 9.96
C LEU A 62 7.12 7.66 10.04
N ILE A 63 6.55 6.52 9.64
CA ILE A 63 5.12 6.18 9.81
C ILE A 63 4.76 6.24 11.30
N ASN A 64 5.49 5.53 12.16
CA ASN A 64 5.20 5.49 13.60
C ASN A 64 5.23 6.88 14.25
N ASP A 65 6.20 7.71 13.88
CA ASP A 65 6.44 9.00 14.52
C ASP A 65 5.47 10.11 14.04
N ASN A 66 4.74 9.86 12.94
CA ASN A 66 3.81 10.82 12.33
C ASN A 66 2.41 10.22 12.14
N PRO A 67 1.68 9.85 13.20
CA PRO A 67 0.35 9.27 13.08
C PRO A 67 -0.67 10.28 12.52
N PRO A 68 -1.72 9.81 11.83
CA PRO A 68 -2.82 10.66 11.37
C PRO A 68 -3.45 11.43 12.51
N ASN A 69 -3.79 12.69 12.27
CA ASN A 69 -4.43 13.55 13.24
C ASN A 69 -5.60 14.33 12.63
N ASN A 70 -6.26 15.17 13.44
CA ASN A 70 -7.47 15.89 13.03
C ASN A 70 -7.22 17.00 11.99
N SER A 71 -5.97 17.47 11.84
CA SER A 71 -5.63 18.48 10.83
C SER A 71 -5.46 17.88 9.41
N TRP A 72 -5.33 16.55 9.33
CA TRP A 72 -5.14 15.87 8.05
C TRP A 72 -6.45 15.73 7.28
N THR A 73 -6.39 15.97 5.98
CA THR A 73 -7.49 15.68 5.06
C THR A 73 -7.76 14.16 4.97
N GLN A 74 -8.95 13.79 4.51
CA GLN A 74 -9.30 12.39 4.30
C GLN A 74 -8.33 11.69 3.33
N ASN A 75 -7.91 12.39 2.26
CA ASN A 75 -6.95 11.83 1.30
C ASN A 75 -5.55 11.63 1.92
N GLN A 76 -5.09 12.52 2.79
CA GLN A 76 -3.84 12.34 3.52
C GLN A 76 -3.90 11.12 4.44
N LYS A 77 -4.98 10.97 5.20
CA LYS A 77 -5.20 9.80 6.08
C LYS A 77 -5.25 8.51 5.27
N LYS A 78 -6.01 8.49 4.17
CA LYS A 78 -6.19 7.29 3.33
C LYS A 78 -4.87 6.91 2.65
N ALA A 79 -4.13 7.84 2.05
CA ALA A 79 -2.83 7.59 1.43
C ALA A 79 -1.82 7.03 2.45
N TYR A 80 -1.76 7.64 3.64
CA TYR A 80 -0.91 7.18 4.74
C TYR A 80 -1.23 5.73 5.13
N LEU A 81 -2.51 5.40 5.36
CA LEU A 81 -2.93 4.07 5.79
C LEU A 81 -2.67 3.00 4.72
N ILE A 82 -2.88 3.31 3.43
CA ILE A 82 -2.55 2.41 2.31
C ILE A 82 -1.04 2.13 2.30
N ASN A 83 -0.20 3.17 2.37
CA ASN A 83 1.24 3.00 2.38
C ASN A 83 1.74 2.29 3.64
N ALA A 84 1.15 2.57 4.81
CA ALA A 84 1.46 1.89 6.05
C ALA A 84 1.16 0.39 5.95
N TYR A 85 -0.05 0.01 5.53
CA TYR A 85 -0.44 -1.39 5.31
C TYR A 85 0.55 -2.10 4.39
N ASN A 86 0.82 -1.53 3.22
CA ASN A 86 1.71 -2.13 2.22
C ASN A 86 3.15 -2.27 2.75
N ALA A 87 3.68 -1.24 3.41
CA ALA A 87 5.03 -1.27 3.96
C ALA A 87 5.17 -2.27 5.12
N TYR A 88 4.19 -2.37 6.01
CA TYR A 88 4.16 -3.36 7.07
C TYR A 88 3.97 -4.78 6.54
N THR A 89 3.16 -4.97 5.50
CA THR A 89 3.04 -6.27 4.80
C THR A 89 4.39 -6.70 4.22
N VAL A 90 5.07 -5.81 3.51
CA VAL A 90 6.42 -6.07 2.98
C VAL A 90 7.42 -6.35 4.11
N LYS A 91 7.37 -5.59 5.21
CA LYS A 91 8.23 -5.83 6.39
C LYS A 91 8.00 -7.21 6.98
N LEU A 92 6.75 -7.61 7.14
CA LEU A 92 6.40 -8.93 7.68
C LEU A 92 7.03 -10.07 6.84
N ILE A 93 6.97 -9.95 5.50
CA ILE A 93 7.64 -10.92 4.62
C ILE A 93 9.16 -10.84 4.76
N VAL A 94 9.76 -9.65 4.71
CA VAL A 94 11.22 -9.46 4.81
C VAL A 94 11.78 -10.05 6.09
N ASP A 95 11.10 -9.88 7.21
CA ASP A 95 11.53 -10.42 8.51
C ASP A 95 11.49 -11.95 8.54
N ASN A 96 10.56 -12.56 7.83
CA ASN A 96 10.34 -14.00 7.80
C ASN A 96 10.88 -14.68 6.52
N TYR A 97 11.52 -13.93 5.64
CA TYR A 97 12.05 -14.48 4.39
C TYR A 97 13.26 -15.41 4.64
N PRO A 98 13.38 -16.58 3.94
CA PRO A 98 12.49 -17.03 2.89
C PRO A 98 11.19 -17.66 3.46
N THR A 99 10.09 -17.37 2.79
CA THR A 99 8.78 -17.99 3.03
C THR A 99 8.08 -18.17 1.69
N GLU A 100 7.21 -19.15 1.53
CA GLU A 100 6.45 -19.37 0.30
C GLU A 100 5.13 -18.59 0.28
N SER A 101 4.64 -18.21 1.46
CA SER A 101 3.38 -17.51 1.65
C SER A 101 3.37 -16.68 2.92
N ILE A 102 2.67 -15.55 2.91
CA ILE A 102 2.40 -14.81 4.15
C ILE A 102 1.66 -15.66 5.18
N ARG A 103 0.85 -16.63 4.73
CA ARG A 103 0.07 -17.52 5.60
C ARG A 103 0.91 -18.54 6.37
N ASP A 104 2.18 -18.72 6.00
CA ASP A 104 3.10 -19.63 6.70
C ASP A 104 3.75 -18.95 7.91
N ILE A 105 3.57 -17.63 8.05
CA ILE A 105 4.16 -16.83 9.12
C ILE A 105 3.35 -17.01 10.41
N GLY A 106 4.07 -17.30 11.52
CA GLY A 106 3.48 -17.43 12.85
C GLY A 106 2.99 -18.84 13.20
N GLY A 107 3.07 -19.81 12.26
CA GLY A 107 2.76 -21.22 12.51
C GLY A 107 1.26 -21.55 12.43
N PHE A 108 0.93 -22.81 12.77
CA PHE A 108 -0.35 -23.46 12.44
C PHE A 108 -1.60 -22.82 13.06
N PHE A 109 -1.45 -22.10 14.18
CA PHE A 109 -2.57 -21.51 14.92
C PHE A 109 -2.60 -19.98 14.87
N SER A 110 -1.69 -19.34 14.13
CA SER A 110 -1.64 -17.88 14.04
C SER A 110 -2.15 -17.38 12.70
N ASN A 111 -2.84 -16.23 12.74
CA ASN A 111 -3.20 -15.48 11.55
C ASN A 111 -2.24 -14.29 11.45
N PRO A 112 -1.34 -14.23 10.45
CA PRO A 112 -0.39 -13.14 10.32
C PRO A 112 -1.07 -11.77 10.14
N PHE A 113 -2.29 -11.74 9.60
CA PHE A 113 -3.04 -10.50 9.39
C PHE A 113 -3.62 -9.93 10.68
N SER A 114 -3.89 -10.77 11.70
CA SER A 114 -4.42 -10.34 13.00
C SER A 114 -3.37 -10.22 14.10
N SER A 115 -2.08 -10.45 13.79
CA SER A 115 -0.98 -10.26 14.72
C SER A 115 -0.61 -8.77 14.84
N GLU A 116 -0.52 -8.25 16.05
CA GLU A 116 -0.16 -6.86 16.33
C GLU A 116 1.37 -6.67 16.25
N PHE A 117 1.85 -6.05 15.19
CA PHE A 117 3.28 -5.77 15.00
C PHE A 117 3.55 -4.40 14.33
N ALA A 118 2.55 -3.85 13.64
CA ALA A 118 2.65 -2.55 12.98
C ALA A 118 2.52 -1.43 14.03
N LYS A 119 3.44 -0.47 14.02
CA LYS A 119 3.43 0.63 14.98
C LYS A 119 3.00 1.94 14.33
N ILE A 120 2.00 2.59 14.89
CA ILE A 120 1.50 3.90 14.47
C ILE A 120 1.26 4.76 15.72
N GLY A 121 2.01 5.84 15.89
CA GLY A 121 1.90 6.73 17.05
C GLY A 121 2.28 6.08 18.39
N GLY A 122 3.15 5.07 18.35
CA GLY A 122 3.57 4.30 19.54
C GLY A 122 2.65 3.11 19.87
N GLU A 123 1.48 3.03 19.29
CA GLU A 123 0.52 1.93 19.48
C GLU A 123 0.76 0.81 18.47
N ALA A 124 0.50 -0.43 18.88
CA ALA A 124 0.62 -1.61 18.02
C ALA A 124 -0.71 -1.94 17.34
N TYR A 125 -0.66 -2.27 16.08
CA TYR A 125 -1.81 -2.64 15.23
C TYR A 125 -1.48 -3.89 14.43
N SER A 126 -2.52 -4.63 14.05
CA SER A 126 -2.46 -5.67 13.05
C SER A 126 -2.71 -5.11 11.65
N LEU A 127 -2.43 -5.90 10.61
CA LEU A 127 -2.82 -5.54 9.23
C LEU A 127 -4.34 -5.46 9.12
N ASP A 128 -5.07 -6.37 9.77
CA ASP A 128 -6.54 -6.36 9.83
C ASP A 128 -7.08 -5.07 10.46
N ASP A 129 -6.44 -4.53 11.50
CA ASP A 129 -6.85 -3.25 12.11
C ASP A 129 -6.68 -2.09 11.13
N ILE A 130 -5.53 -2.02 10.44
CA ILE A 130 -5.27 -0.95 9.47
C ILE A 130 -6.26 -1.04 8.29
N GLU A 131 -6.49 -2.23 7.76
CA GLU A 131 -7.40 -2.44 6.64
C GLU A 131 -8.86 -2.27 7.06
N LYS A 132 -9.36 -3.10 7.99
CA LYS A 132 -10.79 -3.24 8.27
C LYS A 132 -11.32 -2.14 9.19
N GLU A 133 -10.52 -1.77 10.22
CA GLU A 133 -10.98 -0.82 11.22
C GLU A 133 -10.66 0.63 10.88
N MET A 134 -9.67 0.88 10.01
CA MET A 134 -9.29 2.23 9.62
C MET A 134 -9.63 2.54 8.16
N LEU A 135 -9.08 1.79 7.18
CA LEU A 135 -9.23 2.09 5.75
C LEU A 135 -10.65 1.86 5.23
N LEU A 136 -11.23 0.67 5.45
CA LEU A 136 -12.55 0.32 4.89
C LEU A 136 -13.65 1.19 5.50
N LYS A 137 -13.54 1.62 6.75
CA LYS A 137 -14.47 2.58 7.37
C LYS A 137 -14.44 3.98 6.73
N MET A 138 -13.47 4.25 5.84
CA MET A 138 -13.48 5.49 5.04
C MET A 138 -14.39 5.42 3.80
N GLY A 139 -15.06 4.28 3.56
CA GLY A 139 -16.13 4.13 2.59
C GLY A 139 -15.68 4.25 1.13
N ASP A 140 -14.50 3.75 0.76
CA ASP A 140 -13.99 3.76 -0.61
C ASP A 140 -13.56 2.35 -1.03
N PRO A 141 -14.39 1.59 -1.75
CA PRO A 141 -14.09 0.20 -2.10
C PRO A 141 -12.85 0.05 -2.99
N ARG A 142 -12.37 1.12 -3.64
CA ARG A 142 -11.17 1.08 -4.47
C ARG A 142 -9.90 0.79 -3.67
N VAL A 143 -9.92 0.98 -2.33
CA VAL A 143 -8.76 0.65 -1.47
C VAL A 143 -8.40 -0.82 -1.53
N HIS A 144 -9.38 -1.71 -1.82
CA HIS A 144 -9.10 -3.15 -2.02
C HIS A 144 -8.11 -3.43 -3.16
N PHE A 145 -7.96 -2.52 -4.11
CA PHE A 145 -7.02 -2.65 -5.23
C PHE A 145 -5.70 -1.89 -5.00
N ALA A 146 -5.61 -1.17 -3.88
CA ALA A 146 -4.42 -0.40 -3.49
C ALA A 146 -3.60 -1.08 -2.39
N VAL A 147 -4.23 -1.97 -1.60
CA VAL A 147 -3.55 -2.77 -0.59
C VAL A 147 -3.12 -4.13 -1.15
N ASN A 148 -1.92 -4.58 -0.78
CA ASN A 148 -1.35 -5.84 -1.26
C ASN A 148 -1.03 -6.76 -0.09
N CYS A 149 -1.58 -7.96 -0.12
CA CYS A 149 -1.41 -9.00 0.92
C CYS A 149 -0.24 -9.95 0.63
N ALA A 150 0.75 -9.53 -0.14
CA ALA A 150 1.94 -10.30 -0.51
C ALA A 150 1.65 -11.61 -1.26
N SER A 151 0.53 -11.73 -1.98
CA SER A 151 0.19 -12.95 -2.72
C SER A 151 0.03 -12.71 -4.22
N GLU A 152 0.28 -13.76 -5.03
CA GLU A 152 0.15 -13.72 -6.49
C GLU A 152 -1.25 -13.32 -6.96
N SER A 153 -2.31 -13.73 -6.27
CA SER A 153 -3.69 -13.39 -6.64
C SER A 153 -4.19 -12.06 -6.09
N CYS A 154 -3.38 -11.37 -5.27
CA CYS A 154 -3.68 -10.04 -4.77
C CYS A 154 -3.63 -9.00 -5.92
N PRO A 155 -4.33 -7.87 -5.79
CA PRO A 155 -4.03 -6.70 -6.60
C PRO A 155 -2.53 -6.38 -6.55
N LYS A 156 -1.96 -5.98 -7.68
CA LYS A 156 -0.51 -5.72 -7.73
C LYS A 156 -0.09 -4.64 -6.73
N LEU A 157 1.04 -4.83 -6.08
CA LEU A 157 1.66 -3.73 -5.35
C LEU A 157 2.09 -2.66 -6.36
N ALA A 158 1.62 -1.42 -6.16
CA ALA A 158 2.05 -0.31 -7.00
C ALA A 158 3.56 -0.07 -6.83
N ASN A 159 4.25 0.25 -7.92
CA ASN A 159 5.67 0.63 -7.90
C ASN A 159 5.89 2.11 -7.59
N GLU A 160 4.85 2.79 -7.06
CA GLU A 160 4.90 4.15 -6.55
C GLU A 160 4.11 4.26 -5.23
N ALA A 161 4.44 5.22 -4.40
CA ALA A 161 3.66 5.50 -3.19
C ALA A 161 2.35 6.21 -3.52
N TYR A 162 1.31 5.91 -2.72
CA TYR A 162 0.06 6.66 -2.77
C TYR A 162 0.26 8.02 -2.09
N VAL A 163 -0.14 9.11 -2.77
CA VAL A 163 0.02 10.47 -2.26
C VAL A 163 -1.31 11.22 -2.32
N ALA A 164 -1.60 12.03 -1.31
CA ALA A 164 -2.89 12.70 -1.15
C ALA A 164 -3.30 13.55 -2.37
N SER A 165 -2.35 14.21 -3.01
CA SER A 165 -2.56 15.09 -4.17
C SER A 165 -3.02 14.34 -5.43
N ARG A 166 -2.71 13.05 -5.56
CA ARG A 166 -3.04 12.19 -6.71
C ARG A 166 -3.86 10.96 -6.33
N LEU A 167 -4.25 10.83 -5.05
CA LEU A 167 -4.84 9.61 -4.51
C LEU A 167 -6.03 9.12 -5.33
N ASN A 168 -6.94 10.01 -5.70
CA ASN A 168 -8.13 9.65 -6.46
C ASN A 168 -7.78 9.05 -7.83
N GLN A 169 -6.80 9.65 -8.52
CA GLN A 169 -6.30 9.14 -9.80
C GLN A 169 -5.60 7.77 -9.62
N GLN A 170 -4.81 7.60 -8.55
CA GLN A 170 -4.10 6.36 -8.27
C GLN A 170 -5.08 5.22 -7.94
N LEU A 171 -6.12 5.48 -7.14
CA LEU A 171 -7.15 4.49 -6.80
C LEU A 171 -7.99 4.11 -8.04
N GLU A 172 -8.33 5.10 -8.88
CA GLU A 172 -9.03 4.87 -10.15
C GLU A 172 -8.21 3.96 -11.08
N HIS A 173 -6.92 4.27 -11.22
CA HIS A 173 -6.00 3.45 -12.00
C HIS A 173 -5.87 2.02 -11.44
N ALA A 174 -5.74 1.87 -10.13
CA ALA A 174 -5.63 0.57 -9.49
C ALA A 174 -6.89 -0.28 -9.72
N ALA A 175 -8.09 0.29 -9.53
CA ALA A 175 -9.36 -0.37 -9.78
C ALA A 175 -9.49 -0.81 -11.24
N LYS A 176 -9.27 0.10 -12.19
CA LYS A 176 -9.33 -0.20 -13.62
C LYS A 176 -8.32 -1.27 -14.04
N SER A 177 -7.10 -1.18 -13.53
CA SER A 177 -6.04 -2.15 -13.80
C SER A 177 -6.40 -3.55 -13.29
N PHE A 178 -6.94 -3.66 -12.06
CA PHE A 178 -7.29 -4.94 -11.47
C PHE A 178 -8.51 -5.58 -12.15
N VAL A 179 -9.57 -4.81 -12.39
CA VAL A 179 -10.79 -5.30 -13.04
C VAL A 179 -10.48 -5.92 -14.40
N ASN A 180 -9.58 -5.30 -15.18
CA ASN A 180 -9.22 -5.75 -16.53
C ASN A 180 -7.95 -6.62 -16.58
N SER A 181 -7.47 -7.11 -15.44
CA SER A 181 -6.31 -8.00 -15.38
C SER A 181 -6.68 -9.46 -15.61
N ASP A 182 -5.66 -10.31 -15.73
CA ASP A 182 -5.78 -11.78 -15.77
C ASP A 182 -6.30 -12.42 -14.47
N LYS A 183 -6.57 -11.62 -13.45
CA LYS A 183 -7.23 -12.03 -12.20
C LYS A 183 -8.74 -12.14 -12.36
N ASN A 184 -9.29 -11.75 -13.50
CA ASN A 184 -10.69 -11.83 -13.85
C ASN A 184 -10.85 -12.22 -15.34
N ASN A 185 -11.85 -13.05 -15.64
CA ASN A 185 -12.27 -13.35 -17.00
C ASN A 185 -13.66 -12.73 -17.20
N LEU A 186 -13.74 -11.66 -17.97
CA LEU A 186 -14.97 -10.90 -18.17
C LEU A 186 -15.55 -11.17 -19.54
N THR A 187 -16.79 -11.67 -19.59
CA THR A 187 -17.60 -11.71 -20.81
C THR A 187 -18.94 -11.01 -20.57
N ALA A 188 -19.70 -10.76 -21.62
CA ALA A 188 -20.95 -10.02 -21.50
C ALA A 188 -21.99 -10.72 -20.60
N THR A 189 -21.97 -12.05 -20.50
CA THR A 189 -23.04 -12.85 -19.84
C THR A 189 -22.53 -13.81 -18.78
N ASP A 190 -21.20 -13.98 -18.67
CA ASP A 190 -20.56 -14.90 -17.73
C ASP A 190 -19.23 -14.32 -17.29
N VAL A 191 -18.97 -14.28 -15.98
CA VAL A 191 -17.75 -13.72 -15.43
C VAL A 191 -17.13 -14.65 -14.40
N GLU A 192 -15.81 -14.83 -14.49
CA GLU A 192 -15.02 -15.48 -13.45
C GLU A 192 -14.21 -14.41 -12.74
N LEU A 193 -14.52 -14.13 -11.50
CA LEU A 193 -13.97 -13.03 -10.74
C LEU A 193 -12.93 -13.50 -9.72
N SER A 194 -11.98 -12.62 -9.41
CA SER A 194 -11.13 -12.79 -8.22
C SER A 194 -11.99 -12.95 -6.97
N LYS A 195 -11.51 -13.77 -6.03
CA LYS A 195 -12.17 -13.94 -4.71
C LYS A 195 -12.24 -12.64 -3.88
N ILE A 196 -11.49 -11.61 -4.22
CA ILE A 196 -11.62 -10.28 -3.62
C ILE A 196 -13.06 -9.79 -3.73
N PHE A 197 -13.69 -9.91 -4.90
CA PHE A 197 -15.09 -9.53 -5.10
C PHE A 197 -16.10 -10.38 -4.30
N LYS A 198 -15.71 -11.60 -3.91
CA LYS A 198 -16.52 -12.45 -3.02
C LYS A 198 -16.34 -12.09 -1.56
N TRP A 199 -15.10 -11.90 -1.13
CA TRP A 199 -14.79 -11.69 0.30
C TRP A 199 -15.26 -10.33 0.80
N TYR A 200 -15.24 -9.33 -0.08
CA TYR A 200 -15.59 -7.93 0.21
C TYR A 200 -16.82 -7.48 -0.56
N ALA A 201 -17.75 -8.41 -0.90
CA ALA A 201 -18.92 -8.11 -1.71
C ALA A 201 -19.72 -6.93 -1.16
N SER A 202 -19.92 -6.86 0.16
CA SER A 202 -20.66 -5.78 0.82
C SER A 202 -20.08 -4.39 0.56
N ASP A 203 -18.76 -4.28 0.36
CA ASP A 203 -18.13 -2.99 0.11
C ASP A 203 -18.32 -2.53 -1.35
N PHE A 204 -18.48 -3.48 -2.28
CA PHE A 204 -18.77 -3.19 -3.69
C PHE A 204 -20.26 -2.98 -3.95
N GLU A 205 -21.13 -3.47 -3.06
CA GLU A 205 -22.59 -3.37 -3.15
C GLU A 205 -23.18 -2.14 -2.43
N MET A 206 -22.30 -1.18 -2.05
CA MET A 206 -22.73 0.07 -1.41
C MET A 206 -23.70 0.85 -2.29
N ASP A 207 -24.60 1.60 -1.66
CA ASP A 207 -25.58 2.47 -2.32
C ASP A 207 -26.57 1.75 -3.26
N GLY A 208 -26.79 0.44 -3.04
CA GLY A 208 -27.72 -0.36 -3.82
C GLY A 208 -27.19 -0.86 -5.16
N ASN A 209 -25.89 -0.70 -5.40
CA ASN A 209 -25.20 -1.29 -6.54
C ASN A 209 -25.01 -2.79 -6.33
N SER A 210 -24.81 -3.53 -7.43
CA SER A 210 -24.29 -4.89 -7.40
C SER A 210 -22.78 -4.92 -7.62
N VAL A 211 -22.13 -6.06 -7.35
CA VAL A 211 -20.71 -6.27 -7.73
C VAL A 211 -20.51 -6.03 -9.24
N ILE A 212 -21.48 -6.43 -10.08
CA ILE A 212 -21.41 -6.20 -11.53
C ILE A 212 -21.48 -4.71 -11.87
N ASP A 213 -22.32 -3.92 -11.17
CA ASP A 213 -22.38 -2.47 -11.39
C ASP A 213 -21.06 -1.80 -11.05
N PHE A 214 -20.44 -2.20 -9.94
CA PHE A 214 -19.12 -1.72 -9.58
C PHE A 214 -18.07 -2.09 -10.66
N ILE A 215 -18.03 -3.36 -11.10
CA ILE A 215 -17.09 -3.81 -12.14
C ILE A 215 -17.33 -3.05 -13.44
N ASN A 216 -18.59 -2.82 -13.83
CA ASN A 216 -18.95 -2.08 -15.04
C ASN A 216 -18.49 -0.61 -15.05
N THR A 217 -18.15 -0.05 -13.88
CA THR A 217 -17.51 1.29 -13.79
C THR A 217 -16.11 1.28 -14.40
N TYR A 218 -15.41 0.13 -14.34
CA TYR A 218 -14.00 0.01 -14.71
C TYR A 218 -13.73 -0.93 -15.89
N ALA A 219 -14.66 -1.85 -16.19
CA ALA A 219 -14.52 -2.82 -17.25
C ALA A 219 -14.37 -2.17 -18.63
N ASN A 220 -13.51 -2.74 -19.49
CA ASN A 220 -13.35 -2.28 -20.87
C ASN A 220 -14.58 -2.61 -21.73
N GLU A 221 -15.28 -3.70 -21.41
CA GLU A 221 -16.50 -4.14 -22.08
C GLU A 221 -17.63 -4.25 -21.04
N LYS A 222 -18.82 -3.88 -21.42
CA LYS A 222 -19.97 -3.89 -20.52
C LYS A 222 -20.47 -5.31 -20.28
N ILE A 223 -20.66 -5.65 -19.02
CA ILE A 223 -21.21 -6.91 -18.53
C ILE A 223 -22.70 -6.74 -18.28
N SER A 224 -23.52 -7.72 -18.65
CA SER A 224 -24.95 -7.75 -18.31
C SER A 224 -25.14 -7.81 -16.81
N THR A 225 -26.12 -7.09 -16.28
CA THR A 225 -26.51 -7.18 -14.85
C THR A 225 -27.01 -8.57 -14.47
N GLU A 226 -27.43 -9.38 -15.44
CA GLU A 226 -27.87 -10.77 -15.28
C GLU A 226 -26.74 -11.79 -15.52
N ALA A 227 -25.49 -11.34 -15.64
CA ALA A 227 -24.36 -12.24 -15.88
C ALA A 227 -24.16 -13.22 -14.73
N SER A 228 -23.84 -14.46 -15.07
CA SER A 228 -23.46 -15.47 -14.09
C SER A 228 -22.09 -15.15 -13.48
N ILE A 229 -21.99 -15.23 -12.15
CA ILE A 229 -20.73 -14.96 -11.43
C ILE A 229 -20.13 -16.26 -10.93
N HIS A 230 -18.91 -16.55 -11.33
CA HIS A 230 -18.05 -17.59 -10.82
C HIS A 230 -16.78 -16.98 -10.18
N TYR A 231 -16.07 -17.74 -9.37
CA TYR A 231 -14.88 -17.23 -8.68
C TYR A 231 -13.66 -18.09 -8.98
N LEU A 232 -12.60 -17.47 -9.46
CA LEU A 232 -11.32 -18.10 -9.73
C LEU A 232 -10.66 -18.63 -8.44
N PRO A 233 -9.83 -19.67 -8.52
CA PRO A 233 -8.95 -20.07 -7.41
C PRO A 233 -8.06 -18.91 -6.97
N TYR A 234 -7.77 -18.82 -5.66
CA TYR A 234 -6.88 -17.79 -5.13
C TYR A 234 -5.54 -18.41 -4.70
N SER A 235 -4.46 -17.95 -5.30
CA SER A 235 -3.10 -18.36 -4.96
C SER A 235 -2.56 -17.45 -3.84
N TRP A 236 -2.19 -18.06 -2.72
CA TRP A 236 -1.49 -17.40 -1.62
C TRP A 236 0.04 -17.45 -1.76
N LYS A 237 0.54 -18.00 -2.87
CA LYS A 237 1.96 -18.00 -3.16
C LYS A 237 2.47 -16.56 -3.22
N LEU A 238 3.70 -16.36 -2.74
CA LEU A 238 4.30 -15.04 -2.61
C LEU A 238 4.43 -14.34 -3.98
N ASN A 239 4.13 -13.05 -4.03
CA ASN A 239 4.30 -12.19 -5.21
C ASN A 239 5.78 -11.79 -5.39
N GLU A 240 6.67 -12.76 -5.45
CA GLU A 240 8.13 -12.59 -5.54
C GLU A 240 8.61 -12.55 -7.00
N LYS A 241 9.70 -11.77 -7.25
CA LYS A 241 10.45 -11.79 -8.53
C LYS A 241 11.21 -13.08 -8.73
#